data_0fba5bf546fd58ab9e182f47ba8cc8ea
#
_entry.id   0fba5bf546fd58ab9e182f47ba8cc8ea
#
_cell.length_a   1.000
_cell.length_b   1.000
_cell.length_c   1.000
_cell.angle_alpha   90.00
_cell.angle_beta   90.00
_cell.angle_gamma   90.00
#
_symmetry.space_group_name_H-M   'P 1'
#
loop_
_entity.id
_entity.type
_entity.pdbx_description
1 polymer ?
#
loop_
_entity_poly.entity_id
_entity_poly.type
_entity_poly.pdbx_seq_one_letter_code
_entity_poly.pdbx_strand_id
1 'polypeptide(L)'
;EPISWPEAIEHIKTKWNEIITKHGAEAILPYSYAGTMGLVQRNSGHPFFYSLGASRLERTICSPAKECGWNAVMGKTMGPHPKEIHKSDLIILWGIHAVATSIHLIHDINEARKQGAKVWLIDTYENSTAKIADEVFIVKPGTDGALALGLMHVIAKENLADEEFIKEHVQGYDELKLEILPNYSPQVVSEITGIDADIIENMARQYAKAQGPFIRLGS
;
A
#
# COMPACT_ATOMS: atom_id res chain seq x y z
N GLU A 1 28.50 12.26 -23.85
CA GLU A 1 29.43 11.33 -24.51
C GLU A 1 29.72 10.16 -23.58
N PRO A 2 29.91 8.93 -24.08
CA PRO A 2 30.34 7.79 -23.27
C PRO A 2 31.75 8.03 -22.70
N ILE A 3 31.93 7.70 -21.42
CA ILE A 3 33.21 7.77 -20.72
C ILE A 3 33.54 6.42 -20.06
N SER A 4 34.81 6.15 -19.78
CA SER A 4 35.21 4.96 -19.06
C SER A 4 34.89 5.06 -17.56
N TRP A 5 34.79 3.92 -16.87
CA TRP A 5 34.59 3.89 -15.42
C TRP A 5 35.69 4.65 -14.63
N PRO A 6 36.98 4.52 -14.93
CA PRO A 6 38.03 5.30 -14.26
C PRO A 6 37.81 6.82 -14.42
N GLU A 7 37.51 7.27 -15.64
CA GLU A 7 37.21 8.69 -15.90
C GLU A 7 35.98 9.18 -15.14
N ALA A 8 34.92 8.38 -15.10
CA ALA A 8 33.71 8.72 -14.34
C ALA A 8 34.01 8.87 -12.84
N ILE A 9 34.75 7.93 -12.26
CA ILE A 9 35.13 7.97 -10.84
C ILE A 9 36.00 9.18 -10.51
N GLU A 10 37.00 9.48 -11.37
CA GLU A 10 37.85 10.66 -11.13
C GLU A 10 37.09 11.98 -11.29
N HIS A 11 36.16 12.02 -12.22
CA HIS A 11 35.27 13.20 -12.37
C HIS A 11 34.40 13.39 -11.14
N ILE A 12 33.76 12.36 -10.63
CA ILE A 12 32.93 12.41 -9.40
C ILE A 12 33.80 12.85 -8.21
N LYS A 13 34.95 12.22 -8.03
CA LYS A 13 35.89 12.56 -6.94
C LYS A 13 36.29 14.03 -6.97
N THR A 14 36.66 14.52 -8.15
CA THR A 14 37.04 15.94 -8.32
C THR A 14 35.87 16.84 -7.94
N LYS A 15 34.67 16.59 -8.44
CA LYS A 15 33.49 17.41 -8.14
C LYS A 15 33.11 17.35 -6.67
N TRP A 16 33.13 16.19 -6.06
CA TRP A 16 32.83 16.07 -4.64
C TRP A 16 33.86 16.77 -3.76
N ASN A 17 35.15 16.72 -4.09
CA ASN A 17 36.20 17.45 -3.38
C ASN A 17 36.00 18.97 -3.49
N GLU A 18 35.62 19.48 -4.67
CA GLU A 18 35.27 20.89 -4.86
C GLU A 18 34.09 21.30 -3.96
N ILE A 19 33.01 20.48 -3.92
CA ILE A 19 31.82 20.71 -3.11
C ILE A 19 32.16 20.67 -1.62
N ILE A 20 32.87 19.64 -1.18
CA ILE A 20 33.27 19.45 0.23
C ILE A 20 34.14 20.61 0.69
N THR A 21 35.10 21.05 -0.11
CA THR A 21 35.98 22.18 0.23
C THR A 21 35.22 23.48 0.36
N LYS A 22 34.21 23.68 -0.48
CA LYS A 22 33.44 24.92 -0.53
C LYS A 22 32.28 24.98 0.46
N HIS A 23 31.60 23.85 0.66
CA HIS A 23 30.31 23.79 1.34
C HIS A 23 30.22 22.77 2.49
N GLY A 24 31.30 21.96 2.71
CA GLY A 24 31.29 20.83 3.64
C GLY A 24 30.72 19.55 3.02
N ALA A 25 31.00 18.41 3.65
CA ALA A 25 30.55 17.11 3.18
C ALA A 25 29.01 16.94 3.24
N GLU A 26 28.37 17.67 4.12
CA GLU A 26 26.91 17.68 4.28
C GLU A 26 26.15 18.23 3.06
N ALA A 27 26.86 18.95 2.16
CA ALA A 27 26.29 19.37 0.87
C ALA A 27 26.06 18.20 -0.10
N ILE A 28 26.57 17.01 0.21
CA ILE A 28 26.31 15.79 -0.56
C ILE A 28 25.16 15.03 0.09
N LEU A 29 24.05 14.85 -0.64
CA LEU A 29 22.90 14.06 -0.20
C LEU A 29 22.81 12.77 -1.03
N PRO A 30 23.20 11.61 -0.47
CA PRO A 30 22.99 10.33 -1.15
C PRO A 30 21.50 9.98 -1.18
N TYR A 31 20.87 10.14 -2.33
CA TYR A 31 19.46 9.80 -2.50
C TYR A 31 19.33 8.31 -2.81
N SER A 32 18.83 7.55 -1.86
CA SER A 32 18.60 6.12 -1.98
C SER A 32 17.23 5.77 -1.41
N TYR A 33 16.38 5.15 -2.21
CA TYR A 33 15.04 4.74 -1.79
C TYR A 33 14.78 3.27 -2.14
N ALA A 34 13.61 2.95 -2.73
CA ALA A 34 13.33 1.60 -3.22
C ALA A 34 14.20 1.27 -4.46
N GLY A 35 14.32 0.00 -4.77
CA GLY A 35 15.10 -0.55 -5.87
C GLY A 35 15.49 -1.97 -5.54
N THR A 36 16.74 -2.34 -5.80
CA THR A 36 17.24 -3.66 -5.40
C THR A 36 17.30 -3.78 -3.88
N MET A 37 16.44 -4.64 -3.32
CA MET A 37 16.23 -4.80 -1.89
C MET A 37 16.88 -6.07 -1.31
N GLY A 38 17.81 -6.70 -2.06
CA GLY A 38 18.57 -7.86 -1.60
C GLY A 38 19.39 -7.56 -0.34
N LEU A 39 19.56 -8.55 0.52
CA LEU A 39 20.25 -8.39 1.82
C LEU A 39 21.68 -7.83 1.69
N VAL A 40 22.38 -8.18 0.62
CA VAL A 40 23.78 -7.73 0.38
C VAL A 40 23.79 -6.31 -0.19
N GLN A 41 22.89 -5.98 -1.11
CA GLN A 41 22.91 -4.72 -1.86
C GLN A 41 22.20 -3.59 -1.11
N ARG A 42 21.19 -3.93 -0.32
CA ARG A 42 20.40 -2.96 0.44
C ARG A 42 21.29 -2.18 1.39
N ASN A 43 21.32 -0.86 1.24
CA ASN A 43 22.07 0.06 2.08
C ASN A 43 23.62 -0.11 2.02
N SER A 44 24.15 -0.89 1.08
CA SER A 44 25.59 -1.16 0.99
C SER A 44 26.45 0.10 0.80
N GLY A 45 25.92 1.16 0.21
CA GLY A 45 26.60 2.45 0.05
C GLY A 45 26.61 3.34 1.31
N HIS A 46 25.77 3.06 2.31
CA HIS A 46 25.62 3.93 3.48
C HIS A 46 26.92 4.10 4.30
N PRO A 47 27.69 3.05 4.60
CA PRO A 47 28.95 3.20 5.35
C PRO A 47 29.93 4.16 4.67
N PHE A 48 30.02 4.12 3.34
CA PHE A 48 30.86 5.05 2.57
C PHE A 48 30.41 6.50 2.77
N PHE A 49 29.14 6.80 2.61
CA PHE A 49 28.61 8.16 2.79
C PHE A 49 28.71 8.64 4.24
N TYR A 50 28.56 7.74 5.21
CA TYR A 50 28.73 8.08 6.62
C TYR A 50 30.19 8.39 6.95
N SER A 51 31.16 7.66 6.39
CA SER A 51 32.58 7.97 6.57
C SER A 51 32.99 9.25 5.88
N LEU A 52 32.30 9.64 4.81
CA LEU A 52 32.51 10.91 4.12
C LEU A 52 31.95 12.12 4.91
N GLY A 53 31.05 11.90 5.85
CA GLY A 53 30.33 12.97 6.55
C GLY A 53 29.16 13.57 5.74
N ALA A 54 28.67 12.86 4.73
CA ALA A 54 27.55 13.29 3.88
C ALA A 54 26.24 13.37 4.67
N SER A 55 25.30 14.18 4.18
CA SER A 55 23.95 14.25 4.72
C SER A 55 23.23 12.90 4.70
N ARG A 56 22.31 12.70 5.64
CA ARG A 56 21.48 11.50 5.72
C ARG A 56 20.11 11.75 5.16
N LEU A 57 19.69 10.92 4.21
CA LEU A 57 18.32 10.96 3.69
C LEU A 57 17.37 10.32 4.70
N GLU A 58 16.37 11.07 5.13
CA GLU A 58 15.22 10.55 5.84
C GLU A 58 14.18 10.06 4.83
N ARG A 59 13.82 8.78 4.91
CA ARG A 59 12.88 8.15 3.98
C ARG A 59 11.46 8.28 4.51
N THR A 60 10.65 9.13 3.89
CA THR A 60 9.33 9.51 4.42
C THR A 60 8.18 9.37 3.43
N ILE A 61 8.40 8.85 2.21
CA ILE A 61 7.40 8.90 1.14
C ILE A 61 6.36 7.77 1.28
N CYS A 62 6.58 6.60 0.67
CA CYS A 62 5.54 5.57 0.56
C CYS A 62 5.36 4.76 1.86
N SER A 63 6.33 3.96 2.25
CA SER A 63 6.20 3.04 3.40
C SER A 63 5.99 3.77 4.72
N PRO A 64 6.78 4.80 5.09
CA PRO A 64 6.55 5.55 6.32
C PRO A 64 5.20 6.27 6.37
N ALA A 65 4.71 6.82 5.25
CA ALA A 65 3.40 7.45 5.20
C ALA A 65 2.28 6.44 5.46
N LYS A 66 2.35 5.26 4.84
CA LYS A 66 1.43 4.14 5.09
C LYS A 66 1.50 3.67 6.54
N GLU A 67 2.71 3.51 7.10
CA GLU A 67 2.91 3.09 8.48
C GLU A 67 2.37 4.10 9.48
N CYS A 68 2.49 5.39 9.20
CA CYS A 68 1.94 6.46 10.03
C CYS A 68 0.40 6.32 10.13
N GLY A 69 -0.30 6.18 9.00
CA GLY A 69 -1.73 5.98 8.98
C GLY A 69 -2.16 4.68 9.66
N TRP A 70 -1.44 3.59 9.40
CA TRP A 70 -1.73 2.31 10.05
C TRP A 70 -1.54 2.36 11.56
N ASN A 71 -0.42 2.91 12.02
CA ASN A 71 -0.10 2.99 13.45
C ASN A 71 -1.05 3.92 14.21
N ALA A 72 -1.59 4.95 13.55
CA ALA A 72 -2.59 5.84 14.16
C ALA A 72 -3.88 5.10 14.54
N VAL A 73 -4.24 4.05 13.79
CA VAL A 73 -5.46 3.26 14.01
C VAL A 73 -5.16 1.96 14.77
N MET A 74 -4.09 1.25 14.40
CA MET A 74 -3.79 -0.10 14.87
C MET A 74 -2.70 -0.16 15.96
N GLY A 75 -2.10 0.98 16.30
CA GLY A 75 -1.04 1.09 17.31
C GLY A 75 0.35 0.64 16.83
N LYS A 76 0.45 -0.38 16.01
CA LYS A 76 1.71 -0.82 15.37
C LYS A 76 1.45 -1.53 14.05
N THR A 77 2.43 -1.47 13.15
CA THR A 77 2.35 -2.14 11.86
C THR A 77 2.47 -3.65 12.04
N MET A 78 1.35 -4.33 11.96
CA MET A 78 1.24 -5.79 11.97
C MET A 78 0.22 -6.22 10.91
N GLY A 79 0.42 -7.39 10.34
CA GLY A 79 -0.52 -8.01 9.42
C GLY A 79 -0.42 -9.53 9.51
N PRO A 80 -1.37 -10.25 8.93
CA PRO A 80 -1.32 -11.71 8.88
C PRO A 80 -0.14 -12.18 8.04
N HIS A 81 0.33 -13.40 8.31
CA HIS A 81 1.33 -14.03 7.46
C HIS A 81 0.74 -14.26 6.06
N PRO A 82 1.48 -14.04 4.95
CA PRO A 82 0.95 -14.20 3.60
C PRO A 82 0.27 -15.55 3.32
N LYS A 83 0.72 -16.63 3.95
CA LYS A 83 0.09 -17.96 3.84
C LYS A 83 -1.30 -18.06 4.47
N GLU A 84 -1.71 -17.10 5.29
CA GLU A 84 -3.08 -17.07 5.82
C GLU A 84 -4.14 -16.83 4.73
N ILE A 85 -3.72 -16.36 3.56
CA ILE A 85 -4.57 -16.18 2.37
C ILE A 85 -5.34 -17.47 1.99
N HIS A 86 -4.78 -18.65 2.31
CA HIS A 86 -5.44 -19.93 2.08
C HIS A 86 -6.73 -20.15 2.89
N LYS A 87 -6.94 -19.33 3.93
CA LYS A 87 -8.12 -19.41 4.80
C LYS A 87 -9.24 -18.45 4.37
N SER A 88 -8.98 -17.65 3.34
CA SER A 88 -9.88 -16.60 2.89
C SER A 88 -10.73 -17.06 1.71
N ASP A 89 -11.99 -16.67 1.71
CA ASP A 89 -12.90 -16.86 0.57
C ASP A 89 -13.00 -15.61 -0.33
N LEU A 90 -12.44 -14.47 0.14
CA LEU A 90 -12.30 -13.23 -0.61
C LEU A 90 -10.91 -12.62 -0.44
N ILE A 91 -10.21 -12.42 -1.55
CA ILE A 91 -8.88 -11.82 -1.59
C ILE A 91 -8.98 -10.49 -2.32
N ILE A 92 -8.58 -9.40 -1.66
CA ILE A 92 -8.58 -8.05 -2.23
C ILE A 92 -7.15 -7.60 -2.44
N LEU A 93 -6.78 -7.41 -3.70
CA LEU A 93 -5.51 -6.83 -4.13
C LEU A 93 -5.72 -5.34 -4.39
N TRP A 94 -5.33 -4.49 -3.44
CA TRP A 94 -5.63 -3.07 -3.48
C TRP A 94 -4.39 -2.24 -3.71
N GLY A 95 -4.31 -1.56 -4.85
CA GLY A 95 -3.19 -0.72 -5.25
C GLY A 95 -1.89 -1.50 -5.40
N ILE A 96 -1.94 -2.73 -5.89
CA ILE A 96 -0.77 -3.59 -6.04
C ILE A 96 -0.72 -4.31 -7.39
N HIS A 97 0.42 -4.20 -8.06
CA HIS A 97 0.74 -4.99 -9.24
C HIS A 97 1.35 -6.34 -8.83
N ALA A 98 0.53 -7.23 -8.26
CA ALA A 98 1.00 -8.45 -7.59
C ALA A 98 1.81 -9.38 -8.50
N VAL A 99 1.43 -9.55 -9.76
CA VAL A 99 2.17 -10.40 -10.73
C VAL A 99 3.57 -9.89 -11.06
N ALA A 100 3.87 -8.60 -10.82
CA ALA A 100 5.20 -8.04 -11.05
C ALA A 100 6.01 -7.89 -9.76
N THR A 101 5.35 -7.51 -8.65
CA THR A 101 6.05 -7.11 -7.42
C THR A 101 5.94 -8.12 -6.28
N SER A 102 5.04 -9.10 -6.40
CA SER A 102 4.78 -10.11 -5.36
C SER A 102 4.49 -11.48 -5.96
N ILE A 103 5.34 -11.92 -6.90
CA ILE A 103 5.09 -13.11 -7.74
C ILE A 103 4.86 -14.39 -6.93
N HIS A 104 5.51 -14.55 -5.78
CA HIS A 104 5.29 -15.72 -4.91
C HIS A 104 3.87 -15.77 -4.33
N LEU A 105 3.25 -14.61 -4.09
CA LEU A 105 1.88 -14.51 -3.60
C LEU A 105 0.88 -15.08 -4.62
N ILE A 106 1.20 -15.03 -5.92
CA ILE A 106 0.32 -15.55 -6.97
C ILE A 106 0.09 -17.07 -6.83
N HIS A 107 1.12 -17.80 -6.37
CA HIS A 107 0.95 -19.23 -6.08
C HIS A 107 -0.11 -19.43 -4.99
N ASP A 108 0.02 -18.73 -3.88
CA ASP A 108 -0.91 -18.82 -2.74
C ASP A 108 -2.33 -18.39 -3.12
N ILE A 109 -2.47 -17.31 -3.90
CA ILE A 109 -3.76 -16.86 -4.45
C ILE A 109 -4.40 -17.96 -5.30
N ASN A 110 -3.64 -18.60 -6.19
CA ASN A 110 -4.16 -19.65 -7.05
C ASN A 110 -4.60 -20.89 -6.26
N GLU A 111 -3.89 -21.24 -5.18
CA GLU A 111 -4.32 -22.33 -4.30
C GLU A 111 -5.62 -21.97 -3.55
N ALA A 112 -5.76 -20.74 -3.04
CA ALA A 112 -6.99 -20.28 -2.43
C ALA A 112 -8.18 -20.29 -3.42
N ARG A 113 -7.95 -19.87 -4.68
CA ARG A 113 -8.97 -19.92 -5.75
C ARG A 113 -9.44 -21.34 -6.07
N LYS A 114 -8.55 -22.33 -6.02
CA LYS A 114 -8.94 -23.74 -6.17
C LYS A 114 -9.90 -24.21 -5.07
N GLN A 115 -9.89 -23.53 -3.93
CA GLN A 115 -10.80 -23.77 -2.80
C GLN A 115 -12.06 -22.90 -2.86
N GLY A 116 -12.23 -22.10 -3.91
CA GLY A 116 -13.41 -21.27 -4.14
C GLY A 116 -13.25 -19.78 -3.78
N ALA A 117 -12.06 -19.35 -3.37
CA ALA A 117 -11.82 -17.93 -3.08
C ALA A 117 -11.97 -17.06 -4.33
N LYS A 118 -12.64 -15.91 -4.17
CA LYS A 118 -12.72 -14.87 -5.19
C LYS A 118 -11.58 -13.87 -5.02
N VAL A 119 -11.16 -13.27 -6.12
CA VAL A 119 -10.09 -12.26 -6.14
C VAL A 119 -10.62 -10.97 -6.72
N TRP A 120 -10.49 -9.88 -5.98
CA TRP A 120 -10.73 -8.53 -6.47
C TRP A 120 -9.41 -7.79 -6.68
N LEU A 121 -9.35 -7.02 -7.75
CA LEU A 121 -8.33 -6.01 -7.96
C LEU A 121 -8.96 -4.63 -7.84
N ILE A 122 -8.44 -3.80 -6.95
CA ILE A 122 -8.77 -2.37 -6.85
C ILE A 122 -7.50 -1.60 -7.20
N ASP A 123 -7.52 -0.82 -8.28
CA ASP A 123 -6.35 -0.06 -8.73
C ASP A 123 -6.79 1.19 -9.53
N THR A 124 -5.86 2.05 -9.89
CA THR A 124 -6.09 3.23 -10.73
C THR A 124 -6.05 2.93 -12.22
N TYR A 125 -5.61 1.75 -12.59
CA TYR A 125 -5.60 1.24 -13.97
C TYR A 125 -5.63 -0.29 -13.98
N GLU A 126 -6.05 -0.86 -15.09
CA GLU A 126 -6.06 -2.31 -15.29
C GLU A 126 -4.63 -2.82 -15.56
N ASN A 127 -3.91 -3.16 -14.50
CA ASN A 127 -2.59 -3.77 -14.58
C ASN A 127 -2.68 -5.27 -14.87
N SER A 128 -1.54 -5.94 -15.12
CA SER A 128 -1.54 -7.36 -15.50
C SER A 128 -2.07 -8.32 -14.39
N THR A 129 -2.23 -7.86 -13.16
CA THR A 129 -2.88 -8.62 -12.08
C THR A 129 -4.37 -8.85 -12.37
N ALA A 130 -5.00 -8.01 -13.19
CA ALA A 130 -6.38 -8.20 -13.63
C ALA A 130 -6.65 -9.57 -14.27
N LYS A 131 -5.63 -10.19 -14.89
CA LYS A 131 -5.74 -11.52 -15.50
C LYS A 131 -6.04 -12.66 -14.51
N ILE A 132 -5.77 -12.43 -13.23
CA ILE A 132 -6.04 -13.38 -12.16
C ILE A 132 -7.15 -12.94 -11.22
N ALA A 133 -7.71 -11.74 -11.41
CA ALA A 133 -8.84 -11.24 -10.66
C ALA A 133 -10.16 -11.73 -11.26
N ASP A 134 -11.13 -11.96 -10.40
CA ASP A 134 -12.50 -12.29 -10.80
C ASP A 134 -13.31 -11.00 -11.05
N GLU A 135 -12.99 -9.92 -10.30
CA GLU A 135 -13.56 -8.59 -10.48
C GLU A 135 -12.45 -7.52 -10.41
N VAL A 136 -12.59 -6.47 -11.23
CA VAL A 136 -11.63 -5.36 -11.30
C VAL A 136 -12.38 -4.06 -11.13
N PHE A 137 -11.95 -3.27 -10.16
CA PHE A 137 -12.54 -1.97 -9.83
C PHE A 137 -11.49 -0.89 -10.05
N ILE A 138 -11.73 0.01 -11.00
CA ILE A 138 -10.83 1.11 -11.33
C ILE A 138 -11.31 2.38 -10.63
N VAL A 139 -10.48 2.90 -9.73
CA VAL A 139 -10.73 4.13 -8.98
C VAL A 139 -9.94 5.29 -9.55
N LYS A 140 -10.46 6.51 -9.44
CA LYS A 140 -9.66 7.70 -9.73
C LYS A 140 -8.47 7.78 -8.76
N PRO A 141 -7.27 8.19 -9.20
CA PRO A 141 -6.10 8.32 -8.34
C PRO A 141 -6.37 9.16 -7.09
N GLY A 142 -5.94 8.67 -5.93
CA GLY A 142 -6.09 9.38 -4.65
C GLY A 142 -7.48 9.29 -4.00
N THR A 143 -8.36 8.41 -4.49
CA THR A 143 -9.74 8.28 -3.96
C THR A 143 -9.98 6.98 -3.19
N ASP A 144 -8.94 6.21 -2.93
CA ASP A 144 -8.99 4.93 -2.21
C ASP A 144 -9.64 5.06 -0.82
N GLY A 145 -9.28 6.13 -0.08
CA GLY A 145 -9.85 6.41 1.24
C GLY A 145 -11.36 6.67 1.17
N ALA A 146 -11.84 7.35 0.13
CA ALA A 146 -13.26 7.57 -0.06
C ALA A 146 -13.98 6.25 -0.35
N LEU A 147 -13.41 5.37 -1.19
CA LEU A 147 -13.97 4.03 -1.42
C LEU A 147 -14.07 3.24 -0.11
N ALA A 148 -13.00 3.21 0.68
CA ALA A 148 -12.99 2.51 1.96
C ALA A 148 -14.09 3.03 2.91
N LEU A 149 -14.23 4.35 3.03
CA LEU A 149 -15.28 4.98 3.84
C LEU A 149 -16.69 4.69 3.30
N GLY A 150 -16.86 4.63 1.97
CA GLY A 150 -18.12 4.23 1.35
C GLY A 150 -18.51 2.78 1.67
N LEU A 151 -17.54 1.85 1.62
CA LEU A 151 -17.79 0.46 2.04
C LEU A 151 -18.18 0.40 3.52
N MET A 152 -17.47 1.13 4.40
CA MET A 152 -17.79 1.21 5.82
C MET A 152 -19.18 1.83 6.07
N HIS A 153 -19.57 2.86 5.30
CA HIS A 153 -20.89 3.46 5.38
C HIS A 153 -22.00 2.41 5.17
N VAL A 154 -21.89 1.62 4.10
CA VAL A 154 -22.90 0.58 3.81
C VAL A 154 -22.91 -0.48 4.90
N ILE A 155 -21.74 -0.96 5.33
CA ILE A 155 -21.63 -1.96 6.41
C ILE A 155 -22.29 -1.46 7.69
N ALA A 156 -22.02 -0.22 8.09
CA ALA A 156 -22.59 0.38 9.29
C ALA A 156 -24.11 0.63 9.16
N LYS A 157 -24.55 1.12 8.00
CA LYS A 157 -25.96 1.43 7.72
C LYS A 157 -26.84 0.17 7.68
N GLU A 158 -26.33 -0.92 7.15
CA GLU A 158 -27.03 -2.18 7.02
C GLU A 158 -26.84 -3.12 8.22
N ASN A 159 -26.14 -2.65 9.27
CA ASN A 159 -25.81 -3.42 10.48
C ASN A 159 -25.11 -4.77 10.18
N LEU A 160 -24.15 -4.72 9.25
CA LEU A 160 -23.34 -5.88 8.85
C LEU A 160 -22.01 -5.99 9.61
N ALA A 161 -21.72 -5.03 10.48
CA ALA A 161 -20.51 -5.01 11.29
C ALA A 161 -20.58 -6.04 12.44
N ASP A 162 -19.44 -6.57 12.85
CA ASP A 162 -19.31 -7.41 14.05
C ASP A 162 -19.37 -6.52 15.30
N GLU A 163 -20.56 -6.41 15.88
CA GLU A 163 -20.79 -5.55 17.05
C GLU A 163 -20.06 -6.05 18.31
N GLU A 164 -19.86 -7.36 18.47
CA GLU A 164 -19.12 -7.92 19.61
C GLU A 164 -17.65 -7.53 19.52
N PHE A 165 -17.04 -7.73 18.34
CA PHE A 165 -15.66 -7.32 18.09
C PHE A 165 -15.48 -5.80 18.26
N ILE A 166 -16.39 -5.00 17.73
CA ILE A 166 -16.32 -3.53 17.85
C ILE A 166 -16.36 -3.11 19.31
N LYS A 167 -17.30 -3.64 20.10
CA LYS A 167 -17.45 -3.30 21.51
C LYS A 167 -16.22 -3.67 22.34
N GLU A 168 -15.56 -4.75 22.01
CA GLU A 168 -14.41 -5.26 22.78
C GLU A 168 -13.08 -4.65 22.34
N HIS A 169 -12.92 -4.35 21.03
CA HIS A 169 -11.61 -4.08 20.45
C HIS A 169 -11.49 -2.75 19.72
N VAL A 170 -12.57 -2.01 19.47
CA VAL A 170 -12.55 -0.78 18.67
C VAL A 170 -12.94 0.42 19.50
N GLN A 171 -12.09 1.45 19.48
CA GLN A 171 -12.36 2.74 20.09
C GLN A 171 -12.77 3.77 19.02
N GLY A 172 -13.72 4.64 19.33
CA GLY A 172 -14.13 5.74 18.44
C GLY A 172 -15.05 5.30 17.28
N TYR A 173 -15.63 4.10 17.35
CA TYR A 173 -16.56 3.63 16.30
C TYR A 173 -17.84 4.45 16.21
N ASP A 174 -18.38 4.89 17.34
CA ASP A 174 -19.61 5.68 17.36
C ASP A 174 -19.40 7.06 16.72
N GLU A 175 -18.30 7.72 17.00
CA GLU A 175 -17.92 8.99 16.36
C GLU A 175 -17.72 8.78 14.84
N LEU A 176 -17.02 7.72 14.43
CA LEU A 176 -16.88 7.38 13.02
C LEU A 176 -18.25 7.18 12.36
N LYS A 177 -19.13 6.39 12.97
CA LYS A 177 -20.45 6.04 12.45
C LYS A 177 -21.38 7.26 12.37
N LEU A 178 -21.34 8.16 13.35
CA LEU A 178 -22.27 9.29 13.45
C LEU A 178 -21.77 10.55 12.73
N GLU A 179 -20.46 10.81 12.72
CA GLU A 179 -19.92 12.08 12.26
C GLU A 179 -19.24 11.99 10.89
N ILE A 180 -18.61 10.85 10.58
CA ILE A 180 -17.80 10.70 9.37
C ILE A 180 -18.55 9.94 8.27
N LEU A 181 -19.00 8.72 8.56
CA LEU A 181 -19.62 7.85 7.56
C LEU A 181 -20.84 8.43 6.86
N PRO A 182 -21.70 9.26 7.47
CA PRO A 182 -22.83 9.87 6.77
C PRO A 182 -22.44 10.73 5.56
N ASN A 183 -21.21 11.27 5.55
CA ASN A 183 -20.68 12.07 4.44
C ASN A 183 -20.21 11.23 3.25
N TYR A 184 -20.15 9.91 3.40
CA TYR A 184 -19.61 8.99 2.40
C TYR A 184 -20.65 7.98 1.94
N SER A 185 -21.86 8.47 1.59
CA SER A 185 -22.87 7.60 0.98
C SER A 185 -22.37 7.03 -0.36
N PRO A 186 -22.87 5.88 -0.82
CA PRO A 186 -22.48 5.29 -2.10
C PRO A 186 -22.58 6.27 -3.27
N GLN A 187 -23.57 7.17 -3.27
CA GLN A 187 -23.77 8.19 -4.29
C GLN A 187 -22.62 9.22 -4.29
N VAL A 188 -22.26 9.74 -3.11
CA VAL A 188 -21.15 10.69 -2.96
C VAL A 188 -19.83 10.01 -3.34
N VAL A 189 -19.62 8.79 -2.89
CA VAL A 189 -18.40 8.03 -3.17
C VAL A 189 -18.28 7.68 -4.66
N SER A 190 -19.41 7.41 -5.34
CA SER A 190 -19.45 7.20 -6.78
C SER A 190 -18.94 8.42 -7.56
N GLU A 191 -19.38 9.63 -7.19
CA GLU A 191 -18.89 10.87 -7.81
C GLU A 191 -17.39 11.08 -7.61
N ILE A 192 -16.88 10.74 -6.41
CA ILE A 192 -15.46 10.88 -6.05
C ILE A 192 -14.63 9.86 -6.80
N THR A 193 -14.97 8.58 -6.72
CA THR A 193 -14.15 7.45 -7.17
C THR A 193 -14.33 7.10 -8.64
N GLY A 194 -15.54 7.35 -9.18
CA GLY A 194 -15.94 6.91 -10.52
C GLY A 194 -16.50 5.48 -10.57
N ILE A 195 -16.66 4.80 -9.42
CA ILE A 195 -17.33 3.49 -9.34
C ILE A 195 -18.81 3.72 -9.10
N ASP A 196 -19.68 3.01 -9.80
CA ASP A 196 -21.13 3.13 -9.63
C ASP A 196 -21.58 2.80 -8.20
N ALA A 197 -22.56 3.55 -7.69
CA ALA A 197 -23.05 3.41 -6.32
C ALA A 197 -23.54 1.99 -6.00
N ASP A 198 -24.23 1.36 -6.94
CA ASP A 198 -24.72 -0.03 -6.78
C ASP A 198 -23.56 -1.04 -6.67
N ILE A 199 -22.46 -0.79 -7.37
CA ILE A 199 -21.23 -1.60 -7.27
C ILE A 199 -20.63 -1.44 -5.88
N ILE A 200 -20.51 -0.21 -5.36
CA ILE A 200 -20.00 0.07 -4.01
C ILE A 200 -20.84 -0.64 -2.94
N GLU A 201 -22.17 -0.58 -3.05
CA GLU A 201 -23.05 -1.30 -2.14
C GLU A 201 -22.85 -2.81 -2.18
N ASN A 202 -22.74 -3.36 -3.40
CA ASN A 202 -22.52 -4.79 -3.59
C ASN A 202 -21.16 -5.25 -3.05
N MET A 203 -20.10 -4.47 -3.29
CA MET A 203 -18.76 -4.71 -2.72
C MET A 203 -18.82 -4.76 -1.19
N ALA A 204 -19.46 -3.79 -0.57
CA ALA A 204 -19.58 -3.74 0.89
C ALA A 204 -20.31 -4.96 1.46
N ARG A 205 -21.43 -5.36 0.84
CA ARG A 205 -22.20 -6.55 1.25
C ARG A 205 -21.44 -7.85 1.05
N GLN A 206 -20.70 -7.98 -0.06
CA GLN A 206 -19.86 -9.16 -0.31
C GLN A 206 -18.72 -9.23 0.69
N TYR A 207 -18.03 -8.10 0.94
CA TYR A 207 -16.94 -8.04 1.92
C TYR A 207 -17.42 -8.41 3.32
N ALA A 208 -18.53 -7.85 3.77
CA ALA A 208 -19.07 -8.11 5.11
C ALA A 208 -19.54 -9.56 5.31
N LYS A 209 -19.90 -10.28 4.24
CA LYS A 209 -20.32 -11.68 4.29
C LYS A 209 -19.16 -12.68 4.14
N ALA A 210 -18.01 -12.20 3.68
CA ALA A 210 -16.86 -13.04 3.45
C ALA A 210 -16.30 -13.63 4.75
N GLN A 211 -15.81 -14.87 4.66
CA GLN A 211 -15.20 -15.57 5.78
C GLN A 211 -13.70 -15.31 5.78
N GLY A 212 -13.24 -14.42 6.67
CA GLY A 212 -11.83 -14.05 6.79
C GLY A 212 -11.26 -13.39 5.52
N PRO A 213 -11.84 -12.29 5.02
CA PRO A 213 -11.35 -11.64 3.81
C PRO A 213 -9.90 -11.16 4.00
N PHE A 214 -9.07 -11.39 2.99
CA PHE A 214 -7.65 -11.02 3.01
C PHE A 214 -7.42 -9.81 2.13
N ILE A 215 -6.98 -8.69 2.73
CA ILE A 215 -6.63 -7.48 1.99
C ILE A 215 -5.11 -7.37 1.88
N ARG A 216 -4.59 -7.33 0.66
CA ARG A 216 -3.18 -7.02 0.38
C ARG A 216 -3.08 -5.62 -0.20
N LEU A 217 -2.63 -4.69 0.63
CA LEU A 217 -2.39 -3.31 0.23
C LEU A 217 -1.03 -3.18 -0.47
N GLY A 218 -1.00 -2.36 -1.51
CA GLY A 218 0.22 -1.82 -2.08
C GLY A 218 0.89 -0.79 -1.16
N SER A 219 2.06 -0.32 -1.54
CA SER A 219 2.80 0.73 -0.83
C SER A 219 3.53 1.65 -1.82
#